data_e9ae71b4abedc786e8d018366ff9cecb
#
_entry.id   e9ae71b4abedc786e8d018366ff9cecb
#
_cell.length_a   1.000
_cell.length_b   1.000
_cell.length_c   1.000
_cell.angle_alpha   90.00
_cell.angle_beta   90.00
_cell.angle_gamma   90.00
#
_symmetry.space_group_name_H-M   'P 1'
#
loop_
_entity.id
_entity.type
_entity.pdbx_description
1 polymer ?
#
loop_
_entity_poly.entity_id
_entity_poly.type
_entity_poly.pdbx_seq_one_letter_code
_entity_poly.pdbx_strand_id
1 'polypeptide(L)'
;VDPIIAAADHALPDGKGDQLADNTAAAVREGLQKRFSDAYAKRQLAEQSVEQGREYVQAYVEFTHFVVALDHLVSSGASHTPVEAVVDVVQ
;
A
#
# COMPACT_ATOMS: atom_id res chain seq x y z
N VAL A 1 12.17 -18.15 -3.53
CA VAL A 1 11.71 -17.17 -4.51
C VAL A 1 10.42 -16.55 -4.02
N ASP A 2 10.32 -15.25 -4.20
CA ASP A 2 9.13 -14.50 -3.80
C ASP A 2 7.92 -14.99 -4.60
N PRO A 3 6.82 -15.37 -3.93
CA PRO A 3 5.64 -15.87 -4.65
C PRO A 3 5.05 -14.88 -5.65
N ILE A 4 5.18 -13.58 -5.42
CA ILE A 4 4.63 -12.61 -6.37
C ILE A 4 5.46 -12.58 -7.65
N ILE A 5 6.76 -12.79 -7.55
CA ILE A 5 7.63 -12.88 -8.72
C ILE A 5 7.28 -14.13 -9.52
N ALA A 6 7.06 -15.24 -8.82
CA ALA A 6 6.67 -16.48 -9.48
C ALA A 6 5.35 -16.31 -10.23
N ALA A 7 4.40 -15.61 -9.63
CA ALA A 7 3.09 -15.36 -10.27
C ALA A 7 3.28 -14.51 -11.54
N ALA A 8 4.13 -13.50 -11.47
CA ALA A 8 4.39 -12.65 -12.64
C ALA A 8 5.08 -13.45 -13.74
N ASP A 9 6.03 -14.30 -13.37
CA ASP A 9 6.75 -15.13 -14.33
C ASP A 9 5.83 -16.12 -15.03
N HIS A 10 4.83 -16.63 -14.32
CA HIS A 10 3.85 -17.53 -14.92
C HIS A 10 2.90 -16.80 -15.87
N ALA A 11 2.55 -15.58 -15.54
CA ALA A 11 1.60 -14.80 -16.34
C ALA A 11 2.19 -14.35 -17.68
N LEU A 12 3.48 -14.02 -17.69
CA LEU A 12 4.12 -13.44 -18.87
C LEU A 12 4.07 -14.33 -20.11
N PRO A 13 4.48 -15.61 -20.03
CA PRO A 13 4.48 -16.45 -21.24
C PRO A 13 3.09 -16.64 -21.81
N ASP A 14 2.07 -16.64 -20.96
CA ASP A 14 0.70 -16.87 -21.40
C ASP A 14 0.03 -15.59 -21.90
N GLY A 15 0.61 -14.44 -21.62
CA GLY A 15 -0.02 -13.16 -21.93
C GLY A 15 -1.29 -12.92 -21.17
N LYS A 16 -1.43 -13.51 -19.98
CA LYS A 16 -2.66 -13.45 -19.19
C LYS A 16 -2.39 -12.81 -17.87
N GLY A 17 -2.35 -11.48 -17.85
CA GLY A 17 -2.11 -10.73 -16.64
C GLY A 17 -3.32 -10.48 -15.79
N ASP A 18 -4.53 -10.83 -16.25
CA ASP A 18 -5.76 -10.49 -15.55
C ASP A 18 -5.84 -11.14 -14.17
N GLN A 19 -5.48 -12.42 -14.07
CA GLN A 19 -5.53 -13.12 -12.79
C GLN A 19 -4.54 -12.49 -11.81
N LEU A 20 -3.35 -12.20 -12.28
CA LEU A 20 -2.34 -11.54 -11.44
C LEU A 20 -2.85 -10.18 -10.97
N ALA A 21 -3.43 -9.39 -11.88
CA ALA A 21 -3.96 -8.08 -11.54
C ALA A 21 -5.09 -8.19 -10.51
N ASP A 22 -6.02 -9.13 -10.72
CA ASP A 22 -7.14 -9.31 -9.81
C ASP A 22 -6.67 -9.74 -8.42
N ASN A 23 -5.73 -10.68 -8.37
CA ASN A 23 -5.21 -11.15 -7.09
C ASN A 23 -4.46 -10.05 -6.35
N THR A 24 -3.68 -9.28 -7.08
CA THR A 24 -2.93 -8.17 -6.49
C THR A 24 -3.87 -7.08 -6.01
N ALA A 25 -4.88 -6.75 -6.80
CA ALA A 25 -5.86 -5.75 -6.41
C ALA A 25 -6.62 -6.19 -5.15
N ALA A 26 -6.96 -7.47 -5.07
CA ALA A 26 -7.65 -8.00 -3.88
C ALA A 26 -6.75 -7.90 -2.65
N ALA A 27 -5.47 -8.19 -2.79
CA ALA A 27 -4.53 -8.08 -1.67
C ALA A 27 -4.37 -6.64 -1.21
N VAL A 28 -4.32 -5.70 -2.16
CA VAL A 28 -4.25 -4.28 -1.84
C VAL A 28 -5.50 -3.84 -1.09
N ARG A 29 -6.67 -4.27 -1.57
CA ARG A 29 -7.93 -3.93 -0.93
C ARG A 29 -7.96 -4.42 0.51
N GLU A 30 -7.56 -5.68 0.74
CA GLU A 30 -7.52 -6.23 2.09
C GLU A 30 -6.57 -5.46 2.99
N GLY A 31 -5.38 -5.17 2.48
CA GLY A 31 -4.38 -4.45 3.26
C GLY A 31 -4.83 -3.06 3.65
N LEU A 32 -5.48 -2.37 2.72
CA LEU A 32 -5.98 -1.03 2.98
C LEU A 32 -7.14 -1.06 3.97
N GLN A 33 -8.09 -1.98 3.78
CA GLN A 33 -9.25 -2.05 4.66
C GLN A 33 -8.87 -2.43 6.08
N LYS A 34 -7.88 -3.32 6.22
CA LYS A 34 -7.41 -3.71 7.54
C LYS A 34 -6.84 -2.51 8.30
N ARG A 35 -6.01 -1.73 7.62
CA ARG A 35 -5.41 -0.54 8.23
C ARG A 35 -6.43 0.54 8.51
N PHE A 36 -7.37 0.72 7.59
CA PHE A 36 -8.44 1.68 7.78
C PHE A 36 -9.31 1.31 8.97
N SER A 37 -9.73 0.05 9.06
CA SER A 37 -10.59 -0.41 10.15
C SER A 37 -9.92 -0.23 11.51
N ASP A 38 -8.62 -0.53 11.57
CA ASP A 38 -7.87 -0.34 12.80
C ASP A 38 -7.82 1.12 13.21
N ALA A 39 -7.50 2.00 12.26
CA ALA A 39 -7.44 3.43 12.54
C ALA A 39 -8.81 3.98 12.91
N TYR A 40 -9.85 3.53 12.22
CA TYR A 40 -11.20 4.00 12.49
C TYR A 40 -11.65 3.60 13.90
N ALA A 41 -11.40 2.35 14.27
CA ALA A 41 -11.78 1.87 15.61
C ALA A 41 -11.04 2.67 16.69
N LYS A 42 -9.75 2.89 16.50
CA LYS A 42 -8.97 3.63 17.49
C LYS A 42 -9.35 5.10 17.55
N ARG A 43 -9.78 5.66 16.43
CA ARG A 43 -10.25 7.03 16.41
C ARG A 43 -11.46 7.23 17.32
N GLN A 44 -12.34 6.24 17.38
CA GLN A 44 -13.54 6.32 18.22
C GLN A 44 -13.18 6.44 19.69
N LEU A 45 -12.01 5.96 20.10
CA LEU A 45 -11.58 5.93 21.48
C LEU A 45 -10.48 6.94 21.79
N ALA A 46 -10.07 7.74 20.81
CA ALA A 46 -8.85 8.53 20.91
C ALA A 46 -8.89 9.59 22.01
N GLU A 47 -10.09 10.08 22.36
CA GLU A 47 -10.20 11.13 23.34
C GLU A 47 -10.41 10.62 24.76
N GLN A 48 -10.46 9.31 24.93
CA GLN A 48 -10.75 8.74 26.25
C GLN A 48 -9.53 8.72 27.16
N SER A 49 -8.33 8.71 26.60
CA SER A 49 -7.11 8.78 27.39
C SER A 49 -5.95 9.19 26.47
N VAL A 50 -4.86 9.63 27.10
CA VAL A 50 -3.64 9.97 26.36
C VAL A 50 -3.12 8.73 25.63
N GLU A 51 -3.14 7.60 26.29
CA GLU A 51 -2.66 6.36 25.70
C GLU A 51 -3.47 5.99 24.46
N GLN A 52 -4.80 6.08 24.55
CA GLN A 52 -5.65 5.76 23.42
C GLN A 52 -5.48 6.76 22.29
N GLY A 53 -5.22 8.02 22.61
CA GLY A 53 -4.90 9.00 21.59
C GLY A 53 -3.62 8.67 20.84
N ARG A 54 -2.61 8.20 21.58
CA ARG A 54 -1.36 7.79 20.93
C ARG A 54 -1.54 6.57 20.05
N GLU A 55 -2.36 5.63 20.47
CA GLU A 55 -2.65 4.45 19.66
C GLU A 55 -3.32 4.85 18.35
N TYR A 56 -4.23 5.81 18.43
CA TYR A 56 -4.87 6.30 17.21
C TYR A 56 -3.86 6.97 16.28
N VAL A 57 -3.00 7.84 16.82
CA VAL A 57 -2.01 8.52 16.00
C VAL A 57 -1.11 7.50 15.29
N GLN A 58 -0.69 6.45 16.00
CA GLN A 58 0.14 5.42 15.39
C GLN A 58 -0.61 4.70 14.26
N ALA A 59 -1.86 4.35 14.49
CA ALA A 59 -2.67 3.68 13.46
C ALA A 59 -2.92 4.61 12.27
N TYR A 60 -3.12 5.89 12.53
CA TYR A 60 -3.30 6.89 11.49
C TYR A 60 -2.08 6.98 10.61
N VAL A 61 -0.90 7.04 11.22
CA VAL A 61 0.36 7.13 10.47
C VAL A 61 0.56 5.89 9.60
N GLU A 62 0.30 4.71 10.16
CA GLU A 62 0.45 3.47 9.40
C GLU A 62 -0.52 3.44 8.22
N PHE A 63 -1.77 3.86 8.46
CA PHE A 63 -2.78 3.87 7.41
C PHE A 63 -2.39 4.86 6.30
N THR A 64 -2.05 6.10 6.67
CA THR A 64 -1.75 7.12 5.67
C THR A 64 -0.47 6.83 4.91
N HIS A 65 0.54 6.27 5.57
CA HIS A 65 1.77 5.88 4.87
C HIS A 65 1.48 4.81 3.83
N PHE A 66 0.61 3.87 4.15
CA PHE A 66 0.24 2.83 3.21
C PHE A 66 -0.47 3.42 1.99
N VAL A 67 -1.42 4.33 2.23
CA VAL A 67 -2.18 4.97 1.15
C VAL A 67 -1.26 5.80 0.27
N VAL A 68 -0.36 6.57 0.87
CA VAL A 68 0.57 7.41 0.11
C VAL A 68 1.51 6.54 -0.72
N ALA A 69 2.03 5.45 -0.13
CA ALA A 69 2.93 4.57 -0.86
C ALA A 69 2.23 3.94 -2.06
N LEU A 70 0.97 3.51 -1.88
CA LEU A 70 0.19 2.96 -2.99
C LEU A 70 -0.04 4.00 -4.08
N ASP A 71 -0.41 5.20 -3.68
CA ASP A 71 -0.67 6.26 -4.65
C ASP A 71 0.58 6.57 -5.46
N HIS A 72 1.72 6.68 -4.79
CA HIS A 72 2.97 6.92 -5.48
C HIS A 72 3.31 5.82 -6.46
N LEU A 73 3.13 4.57 -6.02
CA LEU A 73 3.44 3.42 -6.85
C LEU A 73 2.60 3.41 -8.12
N VAL A 74 1.31 3.66 -7.97
CA VAL A 74 0.36 3.61 -9.08
C VAL A 74 0.53 4.81 -10.01
N SER A 75 0.64 6.00 -9.44
CA SER A 75 0.63 7.21 -10.24
C SER A 75 1.98 7.50 -10.90
N SER A 76 3.08 7.11 -10.27
CA SER A 76 4.40 7.34 -10.86
C SER A 76 4.71 6.34 -11.96
N GLY A 77 4.05 5.22 -11.97
CA GLY A 77 4.30 4.15 -12.89
C GLY A 77 5.64 3.49 -12.65
N ALA A 78 6.27 3.78 -11.63
CA ALA A 78 7.50 3.45 -11.50
C ALA A 78 8.12 2.68 -10.96
N SER A 79 8.40 2.67 -10.92
CA SER A 79 9.06 2.14 -10.61
C SER A 79 10.23 2.34 -10.16
N HIS A 80 10.87 2.35 -10.13
CA HIS A 80 11.92 2.66 -9.43
C HIS A 80 12.87 3.32 -10.11
N THR A 81 12.79 3.98 -10.29
CA THR A 81 13.51 4.68 -10.76
C THR A 81 14.03 5.45 -10.20
N PRO A 82 14.37 5.81 -10.07
CA PRO A 82 14.83 6.49 -9.74
C PRO A 82 14.88 7.24 -9.53
N VAL A 83 15.14 7.44 -9.74
CA VAL A 83 15.26 7.94 -9.65
C VAL A 83 15.01 8.60 -10.07
N GLU A 84 15.03 8.81 -10.44
CA GLU A 84 14.96 9.16 -10.76
C GLU A 84 14.58 9.72 -10.62
N ALA A 85 14.66 9.79 -10.67
CA ALA A 85 14.50 10.12 -10.46
C ALA A 85 14.39 10.77 -10.15
N VAL A 86 14.75 10.99 -10.16
CA VAL A 86 14.94 11.47 -9.75
C VAL A 86 14.90 12.17 -9.91
N VAL A 87 15.05 12.44 -10.16
CA VAL A 87 15.27 12.94 -10.30
C VAL A 87 14.79 13.64 -10.75
N ASP A 88 14.70 13.84 -10.97
CA ASP A 88 14.47 14.25 -11.28
C ASP A 88 14.15 14.91 -11.14
N VAL A 89 14.39 15.01 -11.02
CA VAL A 89 14.36 15.44 -10.68
C VAL A 89 14.41 16.10 -10.61
N VAL A 90 14.58 16.46 -10.66
CA VAL A 90 14.87 16.85 -10.49
C VAL A 90 14.80 17.35 -10.79
N GLN A 91 14.78 17.64 -10.86
CA GLN A 91 14.95 17.81 -11.05
C GLN A 91 15.00 18.13 -11.08
#